data_b6544fab09ba11b2ab4a1a10ee7f55ce
#
_entry.id   b6544fab09ba11b2ab4a1a10ee7f55ce
#
_cell.length_a   1.000
_cell.length_b   1.000
_cell.length_c   1.000
_cell.angle_alpha   90.00
_cell.angle_beta   90.00
_cell.angle_gamma   90.00
#
_symmetry.space_group_name_H-M   'P 1'
#
loop_
_entity.id
_entity.type
_entity.pdbx_description
1 polymer ?
#
loop_
_entity_poly.entity_id
_entity_poly.type
_entity_poly.pdbx_seq_one_letter_code
_entity_poly.pdbx_strand_id
1 'polypeptide(L)'
;MSHLFDRRQALQAGAIAGAGFWIGGLSAEDRKERSSLERLNIACIGVGGKGSSDTDHAGEVGNVVALCDIDENRLNQKGERFPKAQKFVDFRELLEKLGKGVDAVVVSTADHTHAAAAAMAIKMGKHVYCQKPLTHSVYEARRLRELAREYKVCTQMGNQGTALDQFRTSVELLRSGELGKILEVHCWTNRPVWPQSPKVTKRPEPTECPRHIKWDLFLGPAPERPYANGYTPFNWRGWWDFGTGALGDMACHTVNMPYMGLELGLPTSVFAENEPLNPETYPGWAKVVFEFPRCKLTWYEGRNNGQRVLPPLDLLQGTEKSFSGSGSLIVAEKATLYSPDDYGATLRIIGKNAKDLKRPEKTMKRRGGNSDLEMKKEWVEAIRKGDPKLALSNFDYAGMLTEAILLGNAAMRAGEKLTYNGETGKFTNEAANKFLHREYRRGWTL
;
A
#
# COMPACT_ATOMS: atom_id res chain seq x y z
N MET A 1 -20.36 50.64 -33.66
CA MET A 1 -21.56 49.75 -33.71
C MET A 1 -21.23 48.57 -32.79
N SER A 2 -21.76 48.60 -31.58
CA SER A 2 -21.57 47.58 -30.56
C SER A 2 -22.64 46.50 -30.75
N HIS A 3 -22.24 45.30 -31.14
CA HIS A 3 -23.10 44.12 -31.09
C HIS A 3 -23.18 43.61 -29.65
N LEU A 4 -24.29 43.91 -28.98
CA LEU A 4 -24.70 43.31 -27.74
C LEU A 4 -25.17 41.87 -28.03
N PHE A 5 -24.48 40.89 -27.48
CA PHE A 5 -24.92 39.50 -27.49
C PHE A 5 -26.23 39.39 -26.68
N ASP A 6 -27.27 38.84 -27.31
CA ASP A 6 -28.56 38.59 -26.69
C ASP A 6 -28.42 37.50 -25.60
N ARG A 7 -29.15 37.71 -24.50
CA ARG A 7 -29.24 36.78 -23.36
C ARG A 7 -29.56 35.32 -23.78
N ARG A 8 -30.29 35.16 -24.88
CA ARG A 8 -30.63 33.85 -25.45
C ARG A 8 -29.42 33.17 -26.07
N GLN A 9 -28.53 33.90 -26.70
CA GLN A 9 -27.29 33.36 -27.27
C GLN A 9 -26.27 32.98 -26.19
N ALA A 10 -26.21 33.73 -25.09
CA ALA A 10 -25.41 33.40 -23.92
C ALA A 10 -25.90 32.13 -23.19
N LEU A 11 -27.23 31.92 -23.11
CA LEU A 11 -27.82 30.71 -22.54
C LEU A 11 -27.67 29.50 -23.47
N GLN A 12 -27.70 29.67 -24.79
CA GLN A 12 -27.43 28.58 -25.74
C GLN A 12 -25.95 28.19 -25.76
N ALA A 13 -25.03 29.14 -25.67
CA ALA A 13 -23.61 28.85 -25.52
C ALA A 13 -23.30 28.14 -24.18
N GLY A 14 -23.95 28.54 -23.10
CA GLY A 14 -23.84 27.86 -21.79
C GLY A 14 -24.44 26.45 -21.80
N ALA A 15 -25.54 26.20 -22.53
CA ALA A 15 -26.15 24.88 -22.65
C ALA A 15 -25.32 23.90 -23.52
N ILE A 16 -24.66 24.40 -24.56
CA ILE A 16 -23.78 23.59 -25.42
C ILE A 16 -22.45 23.24 -24.68
N ALA A 17 -21.90 24.18 -23.92
CA ALA A 17 -20.76 23.90 -23.04
C ALA A 17 -21.10 22.90 -21.91
N GLY A 18 -22.34 22.97 -21.38
CA GLY A 18 -22.83 22.04 -20.36
C GLY A 18 -23.13 20.63 -20.89
N ALA A 19 -23.61 20.50 -22.13
CA ALA A 19 -23.92 19.19 -22.72
C ALA A 19 -22.68 18.41 -23.20
N GLY A 20 -21.62 19.12 -23.63
CA GLY A 20 -20.34 18.49 -23.99
C GLY A 20 -19.57 17.94 -22.80
N PHE A 21 -19.84 18.44 -21.59
CA PHE A 21 -19.19 18.03 -20.34
C PHE A 21 -19.58 16.63 -19.83
N TRP A 22 -20.68 16.04 -20.37
CA TRP A 22 -21.30 14.81 -19.88
C TRP A 22 -21.03 13.58 -20.75
N ILE A 23 -20.33 13.68 -21.90
CA ILE A 23 -20.22 12.59 -22.88
C ILE A 23 -18.81 12.02 -23.04
N GLY A 24 -17.80 12.64 -22.47
CA GLY A 24 -16.41 12.12 -22.50
C GLY A 24 -15.85 11.99 -21.10
N GLY A 25 -15.09 10.98 -20.80
CA GLY A 25 -14.19 11.04 -19.66
C GLY A 25 -13.37 12.33 -19.78
N LEU A 26 -13.34 13.16 -18.74
CA LEU A 26 -12.62 14.43 -18.73
C LEU A 26 -11.21 14.24 -19.29
N SER A 27 -10.84 14.96 -20.33
CA SER A 27 -9.47 14.97 -20.84
C SER A 27 -8.52 15.54 -19.78
N ALA A 28 -7.21 15.36 -19.97
CA ALA A 28 -6.23 15.95 -19.06
C ALA A 28 -6.29 17.50 -19.04
N GLU A 29 -6.83 18.11 -20.11
CA GLU A 29 -7.05 19.56 -20.23
C GLU A 29 -8.29 19.98 -19.44
N ASP A 30 -9.39 19.22 -19.49
CA ASP A 30 -10.61 19.47 -18.71
C ASP A 30 -10.35 19.43 -17.20
N ARG A 31 -9.32 18.68 -16.77
CA ARG A 31 -8.90 18.63 -15.35
C ARG A 31 -8.19 19.90 -14.87
N LYS A 32 -7.60 20.70 -15.76
CA LYS A 32 -6.92 21.97 -15.40
C LYS A 32 -7.89 23.10 -15.10
N GLU A 33 -9.11 23.07 -15.61
CA GLU A 33 -10.08 24.16 -15.46
C GLU A 33 -10.98 24.06 -14.23
N ARG A 34 -10.95 22.93 -13.48
CA ARG A 34 -11.66 22.87 -12.19
C ARG A 34 -11.04 23.80 -11.18
N SER A 35 -11.84 24.70 -10.63
CA SER A 35 -11.43 25.61 -9.56
C SER A 35 -10.70 24.85 -8.45
N SER A 36 -9.56 25.35 -8.00
CA SER A 36 -8.82 24.83 -6.85
C SER A 36 -9.63 24.80 -5.54
N LEU A 37 -10.79 25.44 -5.53
CA LEU A 37 -11.75 25.48 -4.42
C LEU A 37 -12.79 24.37 -4.48
N GLU A 38 -12.97 23.68 -5.62
CA GLU A 38 -13.93 22.59 -5.74
C GLU A 38 -13.42 21.34 -5.02
N ARG A 39 -14.23 20.78 -4.10
CA ARG A 39 -13.88 19.57 -3.37
C ARG A 39 -14.04 18.36 -4.29
N LEU A 40 -13.06 17.45 -4.27
CA LEU A 40 -13.11 16.19 -5.01
C LEU A 40 -14.24 15.29 -4.49
N ASN A 41 -14.97 14.68 -5.39
CA ASN A 41 -15.94 13.64 -5.08
C ASN A 41 -15.21 12.28 -4.93
N ILE A 42 -15.24 11.72 -3.75
CA ILE A 42 -14.48 10.53 -3.38
C ILE A 42 -15.44 9.36 -3.12
N ALA A 43 -15.17 8.22 -3.74
CA ALA A 43 -15.77 6.94 -3.41
C ALA A 43 -14.83 6.14 -2.49
N CYS A 44 -15.37 5.50 -1.46
CA CYS A 44 -14.60 4.70 -0.50
C CYS A 44 -15.03 3.24 -0.58
N ILE A 45 -14.07 2.34 -0.89
CA ILE A 45 -14.24 0.90 -1.04
C ILE A 45 -13.53 0.19 0.11
N GLY A 46 -14.28 -0.57 0.93
CA GLY A 46 -13.83 -1.11 2.21
C GLY A 46 -13.90 -0.02 3.29
N VAL A 47 -15.05 0.09 3.98
CA VAL A 47 -15.29 1.18 4.95
C VAL A 47 -15.28 0.70 6.40
N GLY A 48 -14.91 -0.57 6.64
CA GLY A 48 -14.71 -1.14 7.97
C GLY A 48 -13.24 -1.17 8.40
N GLY A 49 -12.95 -1.39 9.67
CA GLY A 49 -11.58 -1.48 10.20
C GLY A 49 -10.74 -0.27 9.86
N LYS A 50 -9.58 -0.48 9.19
CA LYS A 50 -8.72 0.62 8.70
C LYS A 50 -9.46 1.54 7.71
N GLY A 51 -10.30 0.98 6.86
CA GLY A 51 -11.10 1.75 5.91
C GLY A 51 -12.08 2.72 6.58
N SER A 52 -12.46 2.47 7.83
CA SER A 52 -13.30 3.41 8.58
C SER A 52 -12.57 4.74 8.81
N SER A 53 -11.33 4.72 9.31
CA SER A 53 -10.53 5.94 9.48
C SER A 53 -10.14 6.57 8.13
N ASP A 54 -9.89 5.76 7.12
CA ASP A 54 -9.56 6.27 5.77
C ASP A 54 -10.75 7.01 5.14
N THR A 55 -11.97 6.50 5.32
CA THR A 55 -13.20 7.17 4.87
C THR A 55 -13.41 8.49 5.62
N ASP A 56 -13.16 8.51 6.94
CA ASP A 56 -13.27 9.72 7.74
C ASP A 56 -12.30 10.80 7.24
N HIS A 57 -11.04 10.45 7.04
CA HIS A 57 -10.04 11.36 6.49
C HIS A 57 -10.33 11.75 5.02
N ALA A 58 -10.93 10.87 4.22
CA ALA A 58 -11.40 11.24 2.87
C ALA A 58 -12.48 12.34 2.95
N GLY A 59 -13.37 12.27 3.94
CA GLY A 59 -14.38 13.31 4.20
C GLY A 59 -13.79 14.65 4.64
N GLU A 60 -12.59 14.66 5.24
CA GLU A 60 -11.89 15.91 5.57
C GLU A 60 -11.30 16.60 4.33
N VAL A 61 -10.82 15.81 3.35
CA VAL A 61 -10.14 16.36 2.15
C VAL A 61 -11.02 16.44 0.91
N GLY A 62 -12.21 15.78 0.90
CA GLY A 62 -13.14 15.74 -0.23
C GLY A 62 -14.59 15.53 0.21
N ASN A 63 -15.47 15.33 -0.75
CA ASN A 63 -16.86 14.94 -0.55
C ASN A 63 -16.96 13.41 -0.67
N VAL A 64 -17.32 12.70 0.38
CA VAL A 64 -17.60 11.25 0.28
C VAL A 64 -18.99 11.09 -0.36
N VAL A 65 -19.01 10.66 -1.61
CA VAL A 65 -20.25 10.52 -2.41
C VAL A 65 -20.74 9.08 -2.50
N ALA A 66 -19.87 8.11 -2.24
CA ALA A 66 -20.21 6.69 -2.26
C ALA A 66 -19.41 5.90 -1.24
N LEU A 67 -20.04 4.89 -0.65
CA LEU A 67 -19.49 3.92 0.28
C LEU A 67 -19.72 2.51 -0.26
N CYS A 68 -18.71 1.66 -0.17
CA CYS A 68 -18.83 0.25 -0.54
C CYS A 68 -18.19 -0.64 0.53
N ASP A 69 -18.91 -1.66 0.99
CA ASP A 69 -18.36 -2.73 1.83
C ASP A 69 -19.18 -4.00 1.64
N ILE A 70 -18.51 -5.16 1.65
CA ILE A 70 -19.14 -6.48 1.56
C ILE A 70 -19.88 -6.86 2.86
N ASP A 71 -19.58 -6.14 3.95
CA ASP A 71 -20.25 -6.25 5.24
C ASP A 71 -21.28 -5.12 5.41
N GLU A 72 -22.57 -5.44 5.26
CA GLU A 72 -23.66 -4.46 5.31
C GLU A 72 -23.75 -3.76 6.67
N ASN A 73 -23.32 -4.39 7.78
CA ASN A 73 -23.29 -3.74 9.09
C ASN A 73 -22.29 -2.60 9.12
N ARG A 74 -21.08 -2.82 8.61
CA ARG A 74 -20.04 -1.79 8.51
C ARG A 74 -20.42 -0.69 7.53
N LEU A 75 -21.02 -1.06 6.40
CA LEU A 75 -21.52 -0.14 5.40
C LEU A 75 -22.59 0.79 5.99
N ASN A 76 -23.53 0.22 6.74
CA ASN A 76 -24.61 0.99 7.37
C ASN A 76 -24.07 1.90 8.47
N GLN A 77 -23.22 1.39 9.35
CA GLN A 77 -22.58 2.19 10.40
C GLN A 77 -21.81 3.39 9.83
N LYS A 78 -21.03 3.17 8.75
CA LYS A 78 -20.30 4.28 8.10
C LYS A 78 -21.26 5.24 7.39
N GLY A 79 -22.36 4.75 6.85
CA GLY A 79 -23.41 5.55 6.22
C GLY A 79 -24.09 6.53 7.16
N GLU A 80 -24.17 6.26 8.46
CA GLU A 80 -24.68 7.21 9.46
C GLU A 80 -23.85 8.50 9.51
N ARG A 81 -22.54 8.39 9.36
CA ARG A 81 -21.64 9.56 9.31
C ARG A 81 -21.68 10.28 7.95
N PHE A 82 -21.97 9.56 6.88
CA PHE A 82 -22.05 10.11 5.52
C PHE A 82 -23.43 9.85 4.90
N PRO A 83 -24.51 10.47 5.42
CA PRO A 83 -25.90 10.14 5.05
C PRO A 83 -26.25 10.49 3.60
N LYS A 84 -25.46 11.33 2.94
CA LYS A 84 -25.64 11.68 1.52
C LYS A 84 -24.91 10.74 0.57
N ALA A 85 -24.01 9.88 1.08
CA ALA A 85 -23.27 8.95 0.27
C ALA A 85 -24.15 7.76 -0.15
N GLN A 86 -24.09 7.37 -1.42
CA GLN A 86 -24.76 6.17 -1.91
C GLN A 86 -24.02 4.92 -1.41
N LYS A 87 -24.78 3.86 -1.08
CA LYS A 87 -24.24 2.62 -0.50
C LYS A 87 -24.26 1.50 -1.55
N PHE A 88 -23.18 0.75 -1.62
CA PHE A 88 -22.99 -0.39 -2.51
C PHE A 88 -22.32 -1.54 -1.76
N VAL A 89 -22.62 -2.76 -2.15
CA VAL A 89 -21.90 -3.95 -1.65
C VAL A 89 -20.84 -4.42 -2.63
N ASP A 90 -20.97 -4.08 -3.90
CA ASP A 90 -20.03 -4.41 -4.98
C ASP A 90 -19.41 -3.11 -5.54
N PHE A 91 -18.09 -3.01 -5.49
CA PHE A 91 -17.39 -1.82 -6.00
C PHE A 91 -17.47 -1.68 -7.52
N ARG A 92 -17.70 -2.79 -8.25
CA ARG A 92 -17.87 -2.77 -9.71
C ARG A 92 -19.16 -2.03 -10.06
N GLU A 93 -20.25 -2.37 -9.37
CA GLU A 93 -21.53 -1.68 -9.50
C GLU A 93 -21.43 -0.19 -9.13
N LEU A 94 -20.69 0.14 -8.04
CA LEU A 94 -20.45 1.51 -7.64
C LEU A 94 -19.77 2.30 -8.75
N LEU A 95 -18.67 1.78 -9.30
CA LEU A 95 -17.89 2.48 -10.32
C LEU A 95 -18.66 2.59 -11.65
N GLU A 96 -19.41 1.56 -12.05
CA GLU A 96 -20.23 1.59 -13.25
C GLU A 96 -21.36 2.62 -13.16
N LYS A 97 -22.07 2.66 -12.02
CA LYS A 97 -23.22 3.57 -11.83
C LYS A 97 -22.80 5.02 -11.59
N LEU A 98 -21.76 5.25 -10.79
CA LEU A 98 -21.38 6.58 -10.32
C LEU A 98 -20.07 7.09 -10.92
N GLY A 99 -19.39 6.33 -11.76
CA GLY A 99 -18.08 6.67 -12.26
C GLY A 99 -17.95 8.08 -12.83
N LYS A 100 -18.96 8.60 -13.51
CA LYS A 100 -18.94 9.99 -14.04
C LYS A 100 -18.94 11.06 -12.94
N GLY A 101 -19.54 10.77 -11.78
CA GLY A 101 -19.64 11.70 -10.63
C GLY A 101 -18.53 11.52 -9.59
N VAL A 102 -17.59 10.58 -9.79
CA VAL A 102 -16.47 10.29 -8.88
C VAL A 102 -15.18 10.78 -9.49
N ASP A 103 -14.39 11.54 -8.74
CA ASP A 103 -13.06 12.02 -9.16
C ASP A 103 -11.95 11.10 -8.67
N ALA A 104 -12.12 10.54 -7.48
CA ALA A 104 -11.10 9.79 -6.77
C ALA A 104 -11.67 8.63 -5.96
N VAL A 105 -10.88 7.59 -5.77
CA VAL A 105 -11.28 6.36 -5.07
C VAL A 105 -10.29 6.03 -3.97
N VAL A 106 -10.81 5.74 -2.78
CA VAL A 106 -10.05 5.18 -1.65
C VAL A 106 -10.34 3.68 -1.58
N VAL A 107 -9.32 2.84 -1.65
CA VAL A 107 -9.41 1.37 -1.56
C VAL A 107 -8.77 0.91 -0.26
N SER A 108 -9.56 0.32 0.64
CA SER A 108 -9.13 -0.13 1.98
C SER A 108 -9.73 -1.50 2.33
N THR A 109 -9.73 -2.40 1.36
CA THR A 109 -10.26 -3.76 1.47
C THR A 109 -9.23 -4.73 2.07
N ALA A 110 -9.45 -6.04 2.00
CA ALA A 110 -8.40 -7.03 2.22
C ALA A 110 -7.40 -7.03 1.04
N ASP A 111 -6.14 -7.42 1.29
CA ASP A 111 -5.01 -7.28 0.36
C ASP A 111 -5.31 -7.83 -1.04
N HIS A 112 -5.98 -8.99 -1.11
CA HIS A 112 -6.26 -9.69 -2.35
C HIS A 112 -7.23 -8.98 -3.31
N THR A 113 -7.98 -7.99 -2.85
CA THR A 113 -8.93 -7.23 -3.70
C THR A 113 -8.42 -5.83 -4.07
N HIS A 114 -7.31 -5.37 -3.47
CA HIS A 114 -6.73 -4.05 -3.73
C HIS A 114 -6.51 -3.81 -5.22
N ALA A 115 -5.82 -4.75 -5.89
CA ALA A 115 -5.43 -4.57 -7.28
C ALA A 115 -6.64 -4.50 -8.23
N ALA A 116 -7.63 -5.36 -8.06
CA ALA A 116 -8.82 -5.37 -8.91
C ALA A 116 -9.61 -4.06 -8.79
N ALA A 117 -9.84 -3.58 -7.56
CA ALA A 117 -10.56 -2.33 -7.33
C ALA A 117 -9.77 -1.11 -7.82
N ALA A 118 -8.47 -1.04 -7.53
CA ALA A 118 -7.61 0.05 -7.96
C ALA A 118 -7.44 0.10 -9.49
N ALA A 119 -7.25 -1.06 -10.14
CA ALA A 119 -7.09 -1.13 -11.59
C ALA A 119 -8.37 -0.67 -12.32
N MET A 120 -9.54 -1.12 -11.86
CA MET A 120 -10.81 -0.66 -12.43
C MET A 120 -10.98 0.85 -12.32
N ALA A 121 -10.71 1.42 -11.14
CA ALA A 121 -10.78 2.87 -10.93
C ALA A 121 -9.79 3.62 -11.83
N ILE A 122 -8.53 3.17 -11.93
CA ILE A 122 -7.50 3.78 -12.78
C ILE A 122 -7.91 3.76 -14.26
N LYS A 123 -8.39 2.62 -14.78
CA LYS A 123 -8.86 2.47 -16.17
C LYS A 123 -10.03 3.38 -16.51
N MET A 124 -10.81 3.78 -15.50
CA MET A 124 -11.87 4.78 -15.62
C MET A 124 -11.35 6.21 -15.41
N GLY A 125 -10.04 6.41 -15.35
CA GLY A 125 -9.40 7.72 -15.19
C GLY A 125 -9.52 8.32 -13.79
N LYS A 126 -9.80 7.52 -12.75
CA LYS A 126 -9.93 8.01 -11.38
C LYS A 126 -8.58 8.02 -10.67
N HIS A 127 -8.36 9.05 -9.83
CA HIS A 127 -7.25 9.08 -8.90
C HIS A 127 -7.46 8.04 -7.81
N VAL A 128 -6.39 7.38 -7.33
CA VAL A 128 -6.52 6.27 -6.38
C VAL A 128 -5.63 6.43 -5.17
N TYR A 129 -6.23 6.32 -3.99
CA TYR A 129 -5.55 6.05 -2.73
C TYR A 129 -5.81 4.59 -2.36
N CYS A 130 -4.78 3.75 -2.29
CA CYS A 130 -4.92 2.33 -1.97
C CYS A 130 -4.16 1.99 -0.70
N GLN A 131 -4.78 1.24 0.21
CA GLN A 131 -4.11 0.78 1.42
C GLN A 131 -2.94 -0.15 1.14
N LYS A 132 -2.08 -0.27 2.12
CA LYS A 132 -0.91 -1.15 2.11
C LYS A 132 -1.28 -2.59 2.52
N PRO A 133 -0.53 -3.58 2.03
CA PRO A 133 0.37 -3.48 0.89
C PRO A 133 -0.40 -3.12 -0.37
N LEU A 134 0.26 -2.51 -1.34
CA LEU A 134 -0.45 -2.02 -2.55
C LEU A 134 -1.25 -3.13 -3.23
N THR A 135 -0.69 -4.35 -3.26
CA THR A 135 -1.27 -5.51 -3.93
C THR A 135 -0.92 -6.80 -3.21
N HIS A 136 -1.57 -7.88 -3.64
CA HIS A 136 -1.36 -9.23 -3.13
C HIS A 136 -0.23 -9.99 -3.85
N SER A 137 0.06 -9.68 -5.11
CA SER A 137 1.10 -10.33 -5.90
C SER A 137 2.07 -9.34 -6.52
N VAL A 138 3.25 -9.84 -6.90
CA VAL A 138 4.31 -9.09 -7.58
C VAL A 138 3.81 -8.52 -8.90
N TYR A 139 3.13 -9.35 -9.71
CA TYR A 139 2.57 -8.95 -11.00
C TYR A 139 1.56 -7.80 -10.86
N GLU A 140 0.66 -7.89 -9.88
CA GLU A 140 -0.32 -6.85 -9.62
C GLU A 140 0.34 -5.51 -9.29
N ALA A 141 1.40 -5.51 -8.47
CA ALA A 141 2.13 -4.29 -8.09
C ALA A 141 2.76 -3.60 -9.32
N ARG A 142 3.39 -4.38 -10.18
CA ARG A 142 3.94 -3.90 -11.44
C ARG A 142 2.85 -3.36 -12.35
N ARG A 143 1.74 -4.08 -12.49
CA ARG A 143 0.65 -3.69 -13.38
C ARG A 143 -0.07 -2.42 -12.92
N LEU A 144 -0.29 -2.23 -11.61
CA LEU A 144 -0.86 -0.97 -11.10
C LEU A 144 0.04 0.23 -11.35
N ARG A 145 1.37 0.05 -11.24
CA ARG A 145 2.35 1.07 -11.58
C ARG A 145 2.26 1.48 -13.05
N GLU A 146 2.19 0.52 -13.95
CA GLU A 146 2.04 0.74 -15.39
C GLU A 146 0.72 1.45 -15.72
N LEU A 147 -0.39 0.98 -15.17
CA LEU A 147 -1.71 1.58 -15.35
C LEU A 147 -1.75 3.04 -14.87
N ALA A 148 -1.15 3.33 -13.70
CA ALA A 148 -1.13 4.70 -13.19
C ALA A 148 -0.40 5.66 -14.14
N ARG A 149 0.68 5.21 -14.79
CA ARG A 149 1.41 5.96 -15.82
C ARG A 149 0.61 6.11 -17.11
N GLU A 150 0.04 5.01 -17.59
CA GLU A 150 -0.76 4.94 -18.82
C GLU A 150 -1.95 5.92 -18.75
N TYR A 151 -2.69 5.87 -17.66
CA TYR A 151 -3.89 6.70 -17.46
C TYR A 151 -3.59 8.07 -16.82
N LYS A 152 -2.33 8.37 -16.52
CA LYS A 152 -1.86 9.66 -15.97
C LYS A 152 -2.65 10.12 -14.73
N VAL A 153 -2.95 9.19 -13.83
CA VAL A 153 -3.69 9.47 -12.60
C VAL A 153 -2.75 9.68 -11.42
N CYS A 154 -3.14 10.53 -10.47
CA CYS A 154 -2.42 10.69 -9.20
C CYS A 154 -2.81 9.57 -8.25
N THR A 155 -1.82 8.89 -7.72
CA THR A 155 -1.99 7.73 -6.83
C THR A 155 -1.24 7.91 -5.53
N GLN A 156 -1.64 7.19 -4.48
CA GLN A 156 -0.93 7.15 -3.19
C GLN A 156 -1.21 5.81 -2.50
N MET A 157 -0.19 5.16 -1.96
CA MET A 157 -0.35 4.02 -1.06
C MET A 157 -0.44 4.48 0.40
N GLY A 158 -1.23 3.78 1.21
CA GLY A 158 -1.54 4.12 2.59
C GLY A 158 -0.47 3.71 3.62
N ASN A 159 0.82 3.82 3.31
CA ASN A 159 1.91 3.63 4.27
C ASN A 159 2.24 4.94 5.01
N GLN A 160 1.41 5.27 5.99
CA GLN A 160 1.33 6.56 6.66
C GLN A 160 2.64 7.09 7.24
N GLY A 161 3.60 6.25 7.55
CA GLY A 161 4.94 6.66 8.01
C GLY A 161 5.61 7.66 7.06
N THR A 162 5.33 7.59 5.76
CA THR A 162 5.88 8.49 4.73
C THR A 162 5.56 9.97 4.98
N ALA A 163 4.47 10.28 5.68
CA ALA A 163 4.11 11.66 6.03
C ALA A 163 4.76 12.17 7.33
N LEU A 164 5.40 11.30 8.12
CA LEU A 164 6.03 11.70 9.38
C LEU A 164 7.29 12.55 9.15
N ASP A 165 7.42 13.61 9.90
CA ASP A 165 8.56 14.52 9.78
C ASP A 165 9.89 13.83 10.09
N GLN A 166 9.90 12.93 11.08
CA GLN A 166 11.11 12.19 11.45
C GLN A 166 11.50 11.16 10.38
N PHE A 167 10.52 10.48 9.75
CA PHE A 167 10.74 9.62 8.58
C PHE A 167 11.47 10.40 7.48
N ARG A 168 10.98 11.60 7.14
CA ARG A 168 11.56 12.47 6.10
C ARG A 168 12.97 12.92 6.47
N THR A 169 13.20 13.23 7.73
CA THR A 169 14.56 13.56 8.23
C THR A 169 15.51 12.35 8.09
N SER A 170 15.05 11.15 8.40
CA SER A 170 15.84 9.93 8.24
C SER A 170 16.17 9.63 6.77
N VAL A 171 15.21 9.83 5.87
CA VAL A 171 15.42 9.72 4.41
C VAL A 171 16.46 10.73 3.92
N GLU A 172 16.37 11.98 4.35
CA GLU A 172 17.34 13.03 4.02
C GLU A 172 18.75 12.70 4.52
N LEU A 173 18.86 12.19 5.77
CA LEU A 173 20.15 11.76 6.32
C LEU A 173 20.77 10.61 5.52
N LEU A 174 19.97 9.62 5.10
CA LEU A 174 20.47 8.52 4.26
C LEU A 174 20.94 9.02 2.88
N ARG A 175 20.20 9.95 2.29
CA ARG A 175 20.57 10.56 0.98
C ARG A 175 21.78 11.46 1.04
N SER A 176 22.04 12.11 2.18
CA SER A 176 23.18 13.02 2.33
C SER A 176 24.56 12.33 2.25
N GLY A 177 24.61 11.01 2.44
CA GLY A 177 25.85 10.25 2.50
C GLY A 177 26.66 10.47 3.79
N GLU A 178 26.17 11.22 4.77
CA GLU A 178 26.86 11.50 6.04
C GLU A 178 27.20 10.25 6.84
N LEU A 179 26.40 9.17 6.69
CA LEU A 179 26.67 7.89 7.35
C LEU A 179 27.85 7.09 6.74
N GLY A 180 28.33 7.49 5.57
CA GLY A 180 29.32 6.74 4.80
C GLY A 180 28.69 5.56 4.06
N LYS A 181 29.51 4.56 3.70
CA LYS A 181 29.03 3.37 3.00
C LYS A 181 28.05 2.58 3.86
N ILE A 182 26.93 2.19 3.27
CA ILE A 182 25.97 1.30 3.92
C ILE A 182 26.50 -0.13 3.85
N LEU A 183 26.54 -0.80 4.99
CA LEU A 183 27.05 -2.15 5.14
C LEU A 183 25.91 -3.16 5.11
N GLU A 184 24.91 -2.98 5.98
CA GLU A 184 23.76 -3.87 6.11
C GLU A 184 22.48 -3.07 6.48
N VAL A 185 21.34 -3.60 6.08
CA VAL A 185 20.02 -3.11 6.47
C VAL A 185 19.23 -4.25 7.09
N HIS A 186 18.68 -4.03 8.28
CA HIS A 186 17.86 -4.99 8.99
C HIS A 186 16.49 -4.38 9.30
N CYS A 187 15.42 -5.11 8.97
CA CYS A 187 14.06 -4.73 9.29
C CYS A 187 13.32 -5.90 9.92
N TRP A 188 12.50 -5.63 10.93
CA TRP A 188 11.81 -6.69 11.67
C TRP A 188 10.42 -6.25 12.11
N THR A 189 9.60 -7.26 12.47
CA THR A 189 8.28 -7.05 13.05
C THR A 189 7.98 -8.05 14.16
N ASN A 190 7.02 -7.70 15.03
CA ASN A 190 6.46 -8.62 16.02
C ASN A 190 5.27 -9.44 15.48
N ARG A 191 4.98 -9.31 14.17
CA ARG A 191 3.93 -10.09 13.50
C ARG A 191 4.46 -11.51 13.18
N PRO A 192 3.57 -12.50 12.98
CA PRO A 192 2.11 -12.39 12.93
C PRO A 192 1.48 -12.28 14.33
N VAL A 193 0.32 -11.59 14.42
CA VAL A 193 -0.57 -11.55 15.60
C VAL A 193 -1.93 -12.17 15.32
N TRP A 194 -2.10 -12.69 14.12
CA TRP A 194 -3.27 -13.44 13.65
C TRP A 194 -2.96 -14.94 13.58
N PRO A 195 -4.00 -15.81 13.55
CA PRO A 195 -3.82 -17.26 13.43
C PRO A 195 -3.22 -17.63 12.05
N GLN A 196 -2.10 -18.33 12.08
CA GLN A 196 -1.47 -18.98 10.92
C GLN A 196 -0.58 -20.14 11.42
N SER A 197 0.24 -20.75 10.56
CA SER A 197 1.20 -21.79 10.95
C SER A 197 2.03 -21.39 12.18
N PRO A 198 2.37 -22.34 13.06
CA PRO A 198 1.99 -23.77 13.06
C PRO A 198 0.60 -24.07 13.63
N LYS A 199 -0.13 -23.06 14.13
CA LYS A 199 -1.43 -23.27 14.80
C LYS A 199 -2.55 -23.55 13.80
N VAL A 200 -2.49 -22.99 12.60
CA VAL A 200 -3.48 -23.14 11.54
C VAL A 200 -2.77 -23.58 10.25
N THR A 201 -2.92 -24.84 9.89
CA THR A 201 -2.23 -25.45 8.74
C THR A 201 -3.19 -26.05 7.70
N LYS A 202 -4.49 -26.01 8.00
CA LYS A 202 -5.56 -26.50 7.12
C LYS A 202 -6.77 -25.57 7.17
N ARG A 203 -7.65 -25.71 6.18
CA ARG A 203 -8.91 -24.97 6.14
C ARG A 203 -9.78 -25.30 7.35
N PRO A 204 -10.44 -24.32 7.96
CA PRO A 204 -11.46 -24.57 8.96
C PRO A 204 -12.68 -25.25 8.31
N GLU A 205 -13.46 -25.94 9.12
CA GLU A 205 -14.72 -26.53 8.66
C GLU A 205 -15.69 -25.44 8.18
N PRO A 206 -16.39 -25.66 7.08
CA PRO A 206 -17.38 -24.71 6.58
C PRO A 206 -18.45 -24.40 7.63
N THR A 207 -18.84 -23.14 7.69
CA THR A 207 -19.94 -22.67 8.54
C THR A 207 -20.91 -21.81 7.72
N GLU A 208 -22.11 -21.61 8.24
CA GLU A 208 -23.08 -20.71 7.60
C GLU A 208 -22.51 -19.28 7.56
N CYS A 209 -22.56 -18.68 6.38
CA CYS A 209 -22.12 -17.29 6.21
C CYS A 209 -23.19 -16.34 6.80
N PRO A 210 -22.81 -15.41 7.67
CA PRO A 210 -23.72 -14.38 8.19
C PRO A 210 -24.38 -13.61 7.04
N ARG A 211 -25.69 -13.39 7.10
CA ARG A 211 -26.47 -12.76 6.02
C ARG A 211 -25.98 -11.38 5.57
N HIS A 212 -25.36 -10.63 6.50
CA HIS A 212 -24.81 -9.30 6.23
C HIS A 212 -23.47 -9.33 5.51
N ILE A 213 -22.82 -10.51 5.34
CA ILE A 213 -21.56 -10.67 4.63
C ILE A 213 -21.83 -11.22 3.24
N LYS A 214 -21.36 -10.50 2.21
CA LYS A 214 -21.41 -10.97 0.82
C LYS A 214 -20.15 -11.78 0.50
N TRP A 215 -20.15 -13.06 0.87
CA TRP A 215 -18.96 -13.92 0.82
C TRP A 215 -18.34 -14.04 -0.58
N ASP A 216 -19.15 -14.16 -1.62
CA ASP A 216 -18.66 -14.20 -3.00
C ASP A 216 -17.86 -12.92 -3.37
N LEU A 217 -18.33 -11.75 -2.91
CA LEU A 217 -17.64 -10.49 -3.11
C LEU A 217 -16.38 -10.36 -2.24
N PHE A 218 -16.37 -10.96 -1.04
CA PHE A 218 -15.14 -11.05 -0.23
C PHE A 218 -14.10 -11.91 -0.94
N LEU A 219 -14.47 -13.08 -1.45
CA LEU A 219 -13.55 -13.92 -2.23
C LEU A 219 -12.94 -13.15 -3.38
N GLY A 220 -13.74 -12.33 -4.07
CA GLY A 220 -13.22 -11.50 -5.14
C GLY A 220 -12.43 -12.31 -6.16
N PRO A 221 -11.18 -11.93 -6.46
CA PRO A 221 -10.31 -12.67 -7.39
C PRO A 221 -9.69 -13.95 -6.79
N ALA A 222 -9.84 -14.21 -5.47
CA ALA A 222 -9.29 -15.41 -4.83
C ALA A 222 -10.03 -16.69 -5.28
N PRO A 223 -9.40 -17.88 -5.15
CA PRO A 223 -10.05 -19.14 -5.45
C PRO A 223 -11.34 -19.34 -4.64
N GLU A 224 -12.30 -20.02 -5.24
CA GLU A 224 -13.57 -20.32 -4.59
C GLU A 224 -13.37 -21.27 -3.40
N ARG A 225 -14.00 -20.91 -2.28
CA ARG A 225 -14.06 -21.72 -1.06
C ARG A 225 -15.29 -21.38 -0.24
N PRO A 226 -15.84 -22.33 0.53
CA PRO A 226 -16.95 -22.04 1.44
C PRO A 226 -16.53 -21.05 2.52
N TYR A 227 -17.50 -20.32 3.06
CA TYR A 227 -17.28 -19.49 4.25
C TYR A 227 -16.95 -20.38 5.44
N ALA A 228 -16.06 -19.87 6.29
CA ALA A 228 -15.80 -20.44 7.60
C ALA A 228 -15.41 -19.33 8.59
N ASN A 229 -15.70 -19.53 9.85
CA ASN A 229 -15.21 -18.67 10.91
C ASN A 229 -13.68 -18.68 10.93
N GLY A 230 -13.07 -17.52 11.08
CA GLY A 230 -11.62 -17.37 11.13
C GLY A 230 -10.98 -16.75 9.89
N TYR A 231 -11.74 -16.43 8.83
CA TYR A 231 -11.23 -15.63 7.71
C TYR A 231 -11.43 -14.14 7.94
N THR A 232 -12.66 -13.73 8.23
CA THR A 232 -13.02 -12.34 8.46
C THR A 232 -13.16 -12.04 9.97
N PRO A 233 -13.07 -10.78 10.39
CA PRO A 233 -12.75 -9.56 9.64
C PRO A 233 -11.26 -9.22 9.60
N PHE A 234 -10.39 -9.95 10.29
CA PHE A 234 -8.98 -9.58 10.50
C PHE A 234 -8.00 -10.69 10.10
N ASN A 235 -8.37 -11.96 10.33
CA ASN A 235 -7.46 -13.10 10.23
C ASN A 235 -7.13 -13.53 8.80
N TRP A 236 -7.79 -12.94 7.79
CA TRP A 236 -7.49 -13.15 6.38
C TRP A 236 -6.01 -12.94 6.04
N ARG A 237 -5.29 -12.13 6.83
CA ARG A 237 -3.86 -11.81 6.66
C ARG A 237 -2.95 -13.02 6.67
N GLY A 238 -3.31 -14.05 7.44
CA GLY A 238 -2.52 -15.27 7.57
C GLY A 238 -2.72 -16.30 6.45
N TRP A 239 -3.66 -16.07 5.52
CA TRP A 239 -4.04 -17.01 4.47
C TRP A 239 -3.41 -16.64 3.14
N TRP A 240 -2.76 -17.59 2.46
CA TRP A 240 -2.14 -17.37 1.15
C TRP A 240 -3.08 -16.76 0.12
N ASP A 241 -4.38 -17.11 0.16
CA ASP A 241 -5.35 -16.61 -0.82
C ASP A 241 -5.83 -15.19 -0.56
N PHE A 242 -5.69 -14.67 0.65
CA PHE A 242 -6.32 -13.40 1.05
C PHE A 242 -5.34 -12.33 1.52
N GLY A 243 -4.29 -12.71 2.22
CA GLY A 243 -3.30 -11.80 2.78
C GLY A 243 -1.93 -11.97 2.17
N THR A 244 -1.00 -11.18 2.67
CA THR A 244 0.40 -11.16 2.23
C THR A 244 1.37 -11.57 3.35
N GLY A 245 0.82 -12.16 4.44
CA GLY A 245 1.60 -12.53 5.61
C GLY A 245 2.19 -11.34 6.37
N ALA A 246 3.06 -11.61 7.32
CA ALA A 246 3.69 -10.56 8.11
C ALA A 246 4.65 -9.71 7.28
N LEU A 247 5.33 -10.29 6.30
CA LEU A 247 6.21 -9.58 5.38
C LEU A 247 5.43 -8.51 4.59
N GLY A 248 4.37 -8.86 3.89
CA GLY A 248 3.61 -7.90 3.09
C GLY A 248 2.89 -6.87 3.96
N ASP A 249 2.29 -7.30 5.10
CA ASP A 249 1.57 -6.40 6.02
C ASP A 249 2.49 -5.32 6.63
N MET A 250 3.74 -5.66 6.98
CA MET A 250 4.59 -4.78 7.79
C MET A 250 5.84 -4.24 7.08
N ALA A 251 6.41 -4.95 6.11
CA ALA A 251 7.62 -4.45 5.45
C ALA A 251 7.36 -3.18 4.64
N CYS A 252 6.14 -3.00 4.13
CA CYS A 252 5.72 -1.73 3.50
C CYS A 252 5.78 -0.52 4.47
N HIS A 253 5.95 -0.74 5.76
CA HIS A 253 6.19 0.28 6.78
C HIS A 253 7.65 0.33 7.22
N THR A 254 8.19 -0.77 7.74
CA THR A 254 9.54 -0.77 8.34
C THR A 254 10.66 -0.74 7.31
N VAL A 255 10.45 -1.30 6.10
CA VAL A 255 11.42 -1.21 4.98
C VAL A 255 11.30 0.14 4.25
N ASN A 256 10.17 0.84 4.37
CA ASN A 256 9.87 2.05 3.61
C ASN A 256 10.96 3.15 3.77
N MET A 257 11.39 3.42 5.00
CA MET A 257 12.37 4.47 5.28
C MET A 257 13.75 4.16 4.67
N PRO A 258 14.38 3.00 4.91
CA PRO A 258 15.62 2.65 4.24
C PRO A 258 15.46 2.50 2.72
N TYR A 259 14.33 1.98 2.23
CA TYR A 259 14.09 1.84 0.80
C TYR A 259 14.05 3.19 0.08
N MET A 260 13.34 4.17 0.63
CA MET A 260 13.27 5.53 0.10
C MET A 260 14.59 6.28 0.25
N GLY A 261 15.24 6.17 1.39
CA GLY A 261 16.47 6.88 1.69
C GLY A 261 17.66 6.39 0.86
N LEU A 262 17.77 5.09 0.66
CA LEU A 262 18.87 4.46 -0.09
C LEU A 262 18.54 4.27 -1.58
N GLU A 263 17.33 4.61 -2.01
CA GLU A 263 16.87 4.46 -3.40
C GLU A 263 17.13 3.04 -3.95
N LEU A 264 16.70 2.02 -3.19
CA LEU A 264 17.12 0.64 -3.39
C LEU A 264 16.68 0.05 -4.73
N GLY A 265 15.52 0.45 -5.28
CA GLY A 265 14.98 -0.14 -6.50
C GLY A 265 14.57 -1.60 -6.33
N LEU A 266 14.81 -2.44 -7.33
CA LEU A 266 14.48 -3.87 -7.27
C LEU A 266 15.70 -4.70 -6.86
N PRO A 267 15.54 -5.75 -6.03
CA PRO A 267 16.63 -6.64 -5.67
C PRO A 267 17.05 -7.50 -6.87
N THR A 268 18.32 -7.87 -6.93
CA THR A 268 18.86 -8.78 -7.94
C THR A 268 18.64 -10.25 -7.58
N SER A 269 18.52 -10.54 -6.28
CA SER A 269 18.16 -11.88 -5.80
C SER A 269 17.47 -11.81 -4.45
N VAL A 270 16.74 -12.87 -4.12
CA VAL A 270 16.04 -13.04 -2.85
C VAL A 270 16.18 -14.50 -2.38
N PHE A 271 16.31 -14.68 -1.06
CA PHE A 271 16.35 -15.98 -0.41
C PHE A 271 15.58 -15.93 0.92
N ALA A 272 14.88 -17.00 1.25
CA ALA A 272 14.14 -17.10 2.52
C ALA A 272 14.50 -18.36 3.29
N GLU A 273 14.68 -18.21 4.60
CA GLU A 273 14.65 -19.26 5.60
C GLU A 273 13.34 -19.12 6.37
N ASN A 274 12.55 -20.18 6.46
CA ASN A 274 11.24 -20.12 7.10
C ASN A 274 10.82 -21.48 7.66
N GLU A 275 9.78 -21.46 8.49
CA GLU A 275 9.10 -22.67 8.92
C GLU A 275 8.64 -23.50 7.71
N PRO A 276 8.58 -24.85 7.81
CA PRO A 276 8.04 -25.69 6.77
C PRO A 276 6.65 -25.20 6.33
N LEU A 277 6.45 -25.08 5.02
CA LEU A 277 5.23 -24.54 4.46
C LEU A 277 4.07 -25.53 4.54
N ASN A 278 2.86 -24.99 4.69
CA ASN A 278 1.60 -25.66 4.40
C ASN A 278 0.87 -24.94 3.26
N PRO A 279 -0.12 -25.58 2.60
CA PRO A 279 -0.76 -25.00 1.41
C PRO A 279 -1.73 -23.83 1.73
N GLU A 280 -2.09 -23.59 2.98
CA GLU A 280 -3.17 -22.69 3.33
C GLU A 280 -2.74 -21.39 3.97
N THR A 281 -1.74 -21.44 4.87
CA THR A 281 -1.33 -20.28 5.68
C THR A 281 0.15 -19.99 5.59
N TYR A 282 0.50 -18.74 5.85
CA TYR A 282 1.89 -18.28 5.92
C TYR A 282 2.66 -18.97 7.06
N PRO A 283 4.00 -19.09 6.94
CA PRO A 283 4.83 -19.68 8.00
C PRO A 283 4.81 -18.82 9.27
N GLY A 284 4.94 -19.45 10.43
CA GLY A 284 4.94 -18.76 11.74
C GLY A 284 6.19 -17.93 11.98
N TRP A 285 7.25 -18.15 11.20
CA TRP A 285 8.46 -17.31 11.17
C TRP A 285 9.13 -17.36 9.81
N ALA A 286 9.82 -16.26 9.49
CA ALA A 286 10.71 -16.19 8.34
C ALA A 286 11.86 -15.21 8.57
N LYS A 287 12.98 -15.48 7.86
CA LYS A 287 14.09 -14.57 7.65
C LYS A 287 14.32 -14.49 6.15
N VAL A 288 14.17 -13.29 5.58
CA VAL A 288 14.28 -13.09 4.14
C VAL A 288 15.44 -12.14 3.84
N VAL A 289 16.32 -12.56 2.93
CA VAL A 289 17.48 -11.78 2.48
C VAL A 289 17.23 -11.29 1.07
N PHE A 290 17.26 -9.98 0.89
CA PHE A 290 17.17 -9.30 -0.40
C PHE A 290 18.55 -8.73 -0.73
N GLU A 291 19.11 -9.10 -1.87
CA GLU A 291 20.37 -8.54 -2.40
C GLU A 291 20.02 -7.39 -3.36
N PHE A 292 20.35 -6.18 -2.96
CA PHE A 292 20.26 -5.01 -3.82
C PHE A 292 21.63 -4.64 -4.37
N PRO A 293 21.73 -3.90 -5.48
CA PRO A 293 23.02 -3.48 -6.03
C PRO A 293 23.93 -2.73 -5.04
N ARG A 294 23.34 -2.03 -4.06
CA ARG A 294 24.06 -1.18 -3.11
C ARG A 294 24.26 -1.83 -1.73
N CYS A 295 23.35 -2.70 -1.32
CA CYS A 295 23.42 -3.32 0.01
C CYS A 295 22.56 -4.57 0.10
N LYS A 296 22.77 -5.32 1.17
CA LYS A 296 21.91 -6.43 1.58
C LYS A 296 20.88 -5.93 2.60
N LEU A 297 19.61 -6.26 2.39
CA LEU A 297 18.54 -6.05 3.34
C LEU A 297 18.05 -7.40 3.87
N THR A 298 17.98 -7.54 5.19
CA THR A 298 17.43 -8.74 5.83
C THR A 298 16.18 -8.40 6.61
N TRP A 299 15.11 -9.11 6.31
CA TRP A 299 13.84 -9.08 7.00
C TRP A 299 13.72 -10.20 8.01
N TYR A 300 13.07 -9.91 9.16
CA TYR A 300 12.86 -10.87 10.24
C TYR A 300 11.43 -10.80 10.76
N GLU A 301 10.77 -11.95 10.92
CA GLU A 301 9.41 -12.04 11.44
C GLU A 301 9.18 -13.31 12.26
N GLY A 302 8.22 -13.25 13.16
CA GLY A 302 7.71 -14.40 13.88
C GLY A 302 8.61 -14.95 14.97
N ARG A 303 8.37 -16.23 15.30
CA ARG A 303 9.06 -16.94 16.36
C ARG A 303 9.46 -18.35 15.92
N ASN A 304 10.75 -18.67 16.03
CA ASN A 304 11.28 -20.01 15.87
C ASN A 304 11.50 -20.60 17.26
N ASN A 305 10.90 -21.75 17.56
CA ASN A 305 10.97 -22.40 18.87
C ASN A 305 10.66 -21.45 20.07
N GLY A 306 9.66 -20.58 19.92
CA GLY A 306 9.26 -19.61 20.92
C GLY A 306 10.12 -18.35 21.03
N GLN A 307 11.29 -18.32 20.40
CA GLN A 307 12.17 -17.15 20.35
C GLN A 307 11.87 -16.28 19.14
N ARG A 308 11.86 -14.96 19.31
CA ARG A 308 11.70 -14.03 18.19
C ARG A 308 12.85 -14.16 17.20
N VAL A 309 12.53 -14.18 15.92
CA VAL A 309 13.53 -14.07 14.86
C VAL A 309 13.88 -12.59 14.70
N LEU A 310 15.12 -12.22 15.01
CA LEU A 310 15.59 -10.84 15.11
C LEU A 310 17.00 -10.70 14.54
N PRO A 311 17.45 -9.46 14.25
CA PRO A 311 18.85 -9.19 13.96
C PRO A 311 19.75 -9.55 15.13
N PRO A 312 21.08 -9.72 14.91
CA PRO A 312 22.07 -9.86 15.99
C PRO A 312 22.04 -8.67 16.96
N LEU A 313 22.02 -8.94 18.26
CA LEU A 313 21.84 -7.91 19.29
C LEU A 313 23.05 -6.98 19.42
N ASP A 314 24.26 -7.44 19.12
CA ASP A 314 25.50 -6.69 19.11
C ASP A 314 25.48 -5.49 18.13
N LEU A 315 24.64 -5.53 17.11
CA LEU A 315 24.41 -4.40 16.20
C LEU A 315 23.87 -3.14 16.91
N LEU A 316 23.27 -3.30 18.09
CA LEU A 316 22.85 -2.18 18.95
C LEU A 316 24.00 -1.62 19.81
N GLN A 317 25.20 -2.17 19.73
CA GLN A 317 26.42 -1.68 20.40
C GLN A 317 26.22 -1.40 21.91
N GLY A 318 25.39 -2.19 22.57
CA GLY A 318 25.08 -2.04 24.00
C GLY A 318 24.19 -0.85 24.38
N THR A 319 23.68 -0.10 23.41
CA THR A 319 22.79 1.05 23.68
C THR A 319 21.39 0.63 24.16
N GLU A 320 20.98 -0.60 23.82
CA GLU A 320 19.71 -1.19 24.18
C GLU A 320 19.91 -2.66 24.63
N LYS A 321 19.08 -3.13 25.54
CA LYS A 321 19.13 -4.53 26.03
C LYS A 321 18.37 -5.51 25.12
N SER A 322 17.54 -5.02 24.24
CA SER A 322 16.72 -5.81 23.31
C SER A 322 16.21 -4.95 22.17
N PHE A 323 15.85 -5.59 21.05
CA PHE A 323 15.14 -4.92 19.98
C PHE A 323 13.67 -4.59 20.36
N SER A 324 13.17 -3.48 19.83
CA SER A 324 11.75 -3.10 19.86
C SER A 324 10.85 -4.17 19.22
N GLY A 325 9.53 -3.96 19.32
CA GLY A 325 8.53 -4.82 18.66
C GLY A 325 8.76 -4.91 17.16
N SER A 326 8.94 -3.77 16.51
CA SER A 326 9.25 -3.63 15.08
C SER A 326 10.26 -2.52 14.89
N GLY A 327 10.91 -2.48 13.73
CA GLY A 327 11.84 -1.41 13.43
C GLY A 327 12.72 -1.67 12.24
N SER A 328 13.64 -0.72 12.03
CA SER A 328 14.70 -0.79 11.02
C SER A 328 16.02 -0.32 11.58
N LEU A 329 17.10 -0.97 11.15
CA LEU A 329 18.49 -0.68 11.54
C LEU A 329 19.33 -0.63 10.27
N ILE A 330 19.98 0.49 10.03
CA ILE A 330 20.88 0.70 8.90
C ILE A 330 22.30 0.83 9.43
N VAL A 331 23.10 -0.21 9.26
CA VAL A 331 24.50 -0.26 9.67
C VAL A 331 25.34 0.39 8.58
N ALA A 332 26.11 1.40 8.95
CA ALA A 332 26.99 2.10 8.03
C ALA A 332 28.38 2.34 8.65
N GLU A 333 29.36 2.76 7.84
CA GLU A 333 30.76 2.90 8.25
C GLU A 333 30.98 3.84 9.44
N LYS A 334 30.27 4.97 9.46
CA LYS A 334 30.49 6.01 10.49
C LYS A 334 29.55 5.85 11.68
N ALA A 335 28.31 5.42 11.46
CA ALA A 335 27.31 5.24 12.49
C ALA A 335 26.17 4.34 12.01
N THR A 336 25.36 3.89 12.95
CA THR A 336 24.16 3.08 12.68
C THR A 336 22.91 3.95 12.90
N LEU A 337 22.01 4.00 11.91
CA LEU A 337 20.69 4.60 12.05
C LEU A 337 19.72 3.55 12.57
N TYR A 338 19.03 3.84 13.65
CA TYR A 338 18.07 2.96 14.30
C TYR A 338 16.70 3.64 14.44
N SER A 339 15.67 3.02 13.88
CA SER A 339 14.27 3.42 14.07
C SER A 339 13.52 2.28 14.77
N PRO A 340 13.22 2.41 16.09
CA PRO A 340 12.64 1.36 16.91
C PRO A 340 11.10 1.29 16.86
N ASP A 341 10.50 1.59 15.72
CA ASP A 341 9.05 1.61 15.54
C ASP A 341 8.61 1.19 14.12
N ASP A 342 7.31 0.99 13.93
CA ASP A 342 6.73 0.52 12.68
C ASP A 342 6.90 1.50 11.51
N TYR A 343 6.99 2.84 11.79
CA TYR A 343 6.70 3.87 10.79
C TYR A 343 7.86 4.83 10.52
N GLY A 344 9.01 4.66 11.17
CA GLY A 344 10.10 5.64 11.08
C GLY A 344 9.83 6.94 11.86
N ALA A 345 8.98 6.86 12.89
CA ALA A 345 8.61 7.99 13.74
C ALA A 345 9.77 8.41 14.65
N THR A 346 10.69 7.51 14.94
CA THR A 346 11.83 7.72 15.81
C THR A 346 13.12 7.54 15.03
N LEU A 347 14.07 8.46 15.24
CA LEU A 347 15.43 8.36 14.73
C LEU A 347 16.41 8.36 15.90
N ARG A 348 17.22 7.30 15.98
CA ARG A 348 18.38 7.23 16.88
C ARG A 348 19.63 6.96 16.06
N ILE A 349 20.72 7.59 16.41
CA ILE A 349 22.01 7.36 15.80
C ILE A 349 22.91 6.70 16.85
N ILE A 350 23.44 5.52 16.50
CA ILE A 350 24.28 4.71 17.36
C ILE A 350 25.72 4.72 16.80
N GLY A 351 26.70 4.80 17.67
CA GLY A 351 28.11 4.74 17.33
C GLY A 351 28.94 5.89 17.88
N LYS A 352 30.26 5.71 17.93
CA LYS A 352 31.20 6.69 18.50
C LYS A 352 31.15 8.03 17.77
N ASN A 353 30.94 8.03 16.48
CA ASN A 353 30.92 9.21 15.61
C ASN A 353 29.51 9.82 15.43
N ALA A 354 28.52 9.36 16.19
CA ALA A 354 27.13 9.83 16.06
C ALA A 354 26.99 11.36 16.26
N LYS A 355 27.84 11.96 17.11
CA LYS A 355 27.83 13.40 17.41
C LYS A 355 28.45 14.25 16.30
N ASP A 356 29.26 13.67 15.46
CA ASP A 356 30.02 14.36 14.41
C ASP A 356 29.24 14.44 13.10
N LEU A 357 28.09 13.75 13.01
CA LEU A 357 27.25 13.75 11.82
C LEU A 357 26.56 15.11 11.66
N LYS A 358 26.62 15.64 10.46
CA LYS A 358 25.91 16.87 10.11
C LYS A 358 24.42 16.59 9.97
N ARG A 359 23.62 17.54 10.41
CA ARG A 359 22.18 17.49 10.15
C ARG A 359 21.94 17.61 8.65
N PRO A 360 21.08 16.76 8.06
CA PRO A 360 20.78 16.84 6.65
C PRO A 360 20.02 18.14 6.31
N GLU A 361 20.18 18.61 5.09
CA GLU A 361 19.35 19.66 4.53
C GLU A 361 17.88 19.20 4.46
N LYS A 362 16.96 20.09 4.78
CA LYS A 362 15.53 19.84 4.70
C LYS A 362 15.05 20.00 3.24
N THR A 363 15.06 18.91 2.47
CA THR A 363 14.64 18.89 1.08
C THR A 363 13.19 18.44 0.88
N MET A 364 12.62 17.78 1.89
CA MET A 364 11.26 17.26 1.87
C MET A 364 10.32 18.14 2.71
N LYS A 365 9.13 18.43 2.19
CA LYS A 365 8.10 19.20 2.90
C LYS A 365 7.74 18.52 4.21
N ARG A 366 7.83 19.20 5.35
CA ARG A 366 7.32 18.71 6.64
C ARG A 366 5.81 18.88 6.70
N ARG A 367 5.12 17.86 7.21
CA ARG A 367 3.66 17.80 7.22
C ARG A 367 3.07 18.05 8.61
N GLY A 368 3.71 17.51 9.67
CA GLY A 368 3.17 17.53 11.02
C GLY A 368 1.85 16.77 11.15
N GLY A 369 1.18 16.90 12.29
CA GLY A 369 -0.19 16.42 12.47
C GLY A 369 -0.39 14.89 12.37
N ASN A 370 -1.60 14.50 12.00
CA ASN A 370 -1.99 13.10 11.81
C ASN A 370 -1.46 12.56 10.49
N SER A 371 -0.54 11.61 10.54
CA SER A 371 0.14 11.07 9.35
C SER A 371 -0.81 10.45 8.31
N ASP A 372 -1.86 9.76 8.73
CA ASP A 372 -2.87 9.21 7.82
C ASP A 372 -3.63 10.30 7.05
N LEU A 373 -4.00 11.38 7.74
CA LEU A 373 -4.66 12.54 7.14
C LEU A 373 -3.69 13.29 6.22
N GLU A 374 -2.45 13.47 6.66
CA GLU A 374 -1.43 14.19 5.87
C GLU A 374 -1.07 13.44 4.58
N MET A 375 -1.09 12.10 4.57
CA MET A 375 -0.98 11.32 3.33
C MET A 375 -2.09 11.65 2.34
N LYS A 376 -3.34 11.78 2.82
CA LYS A 376 -4.48 12.12 1.95
C LYS A 376 -4.44 13.58 1.47
N LYS A 377 -3.99 14.51 2.33
CA LYS A 377 -3.75 15.90 1.92
C LYS A 377 -2.67 16.00 0.85
N GLU A 378 -1.59 15.22 0.97
CA GLU A 378 -0.51 15.17 -0.03
C GLU A 378 -1.03 14.62 -1.37
N TRP A 379 -1.84 13.55 -1.33
CA TRP A 379 -2.47 13.00 -2.52
C TRP A 379 -3.42 14.00 -3.21
N VAL A 380 -4.28 14.69 -2.44
CA VAL A 380 -5.17 15.73 -2.98
C VAL A 380 -4.38 16.91 -3.53
N GLU A 381 -3.26 17.30 -2.89
CA GLU A 381 -2.36 18.32 -3.41
C GLU A 381 -1.76 17.90 -4.77
N ALA A 382 -1.35 16.63 -4.90
CA ALA A 382 -0.87 16.07 -6.17
C ALA A 382 -1.95 16.11 -7.27
N ILE A 383 -3.18 15.74 -6.93
CA ILE A 383 -4.32 15.78 -7.87
C ILE A 383 -4.57 17.21 -8.36
N ARG A 384 -4.67 18.17 -7.43
CA ARG A 384 -4.96 19.58 -7.76
C ARG A 384 -3.89 20.22 -8.63
N LYS A 385 -2.63 19.81 -8.47
CA LYS A 385 -1.50 20.31 -9.26
C LYS A 385 -1.28 19.51 -10.54
N GLY A 386 -1.96 18.38 -10.71
CA GLY A 386 -1.73 17.48 -11.84
C GLY A 386 -0.32 16.87 -11.84
N ASP A 387 0.34 16.81 -10.67
CA ASP A 387 1.69 16.27 -10.52
C ASP A 387 1.71 15.04 -9.60
N PRO A 388 1.70 13.82 -10.16
CA PRO A 388 1.74 12.59 -9.38
C PRO A 388 2.95 12.45 -8.46
N LYS A 389 4.07 13.12 -8.76
CA LYS A 389 5.33 13.02 -8.00
C LYS A 389 5.26 13.72 -6.64
N LEU A 390 4.31 14.62 -6.45
CA LEU A 390 4.09 15.28 -5.16
C LEU A 390 3.61 14.32 -4.07
N ALA A 391 2.92 13.25 -4.46
CA ALA A 391 2.56 12.16 -3.57
C ALA A 391 3.77 11.23 -3.42
N LEU A 392 4.47 11.28 -2.29
CA LEU A 392 5.75 10.56 -2.11
C LEU A 392 5.61 9.05 -2.16
N SER A 393 4.44 8.51 -1.82
CA SER A 393 4.13 7.08 -1.95
C SER A 393 3.20 6.80 -3.14
N ASN A 394 3.39 7.54 -4.25
CA ASN A 394 2.67 7.25 -5.50
C ASN A 394 3.01 5.84 -6.01
N PHE A 395 2.22 5.32 -6.94
CA PHE A 395 2.37 3.93 -7.37
C PHE A 395 3.67 3.65 -8.14
N ASP A 396 4.38 4.65 -8.65
CA ASP A 396 5.72 4.44 -9.20
C ASP A 396 6.69 4.01 -8.11
N TYR A 397 6.63 4.64 -6.96
CA TYR A 397 7.42 4.28 -5.79
C TYR A 397 6.83 3.07 -5.05
N ALA A 398 5.56 3.16 -4.66
CA ALA A 398 4.90 2.15 -3.82
C ALA A 398 4.74 0.80 -4.53
N GLY A 399 4.52 0.82 -5.85
CA GLY A 399 4.47 -0.40 -6.65
C GLY A 399 5.83 -1.09 -6.70
N MET A 400 6.92 -0.34 -6.83
CA MET A 400 8.28 -0.89 -6.81
C MET A 400 8.65 -1.46 -5.42
N LEU A 401 8.30 -0.73 -4.34
CA LEU A 401 8.48 -1.20 -2.97
C LEU A 401 7.69 -2.50 -2.72
N THR A 402 6.42 -2.53 -3.11
CA THR A 402 5.55 -3.71 -2.93
C THR A 402 6.04 -4.89 -3.77
N GLU A 403 6.45 -4.67 -5.02
CA GLU A 403 7.09 -5.66 -5.89
C GLU A 403 8.30 -6.26 -5.20
N ALA A 404 9.24 -5.43 -4.72
CA ALA A 404 10.45 -5.88 -4.04
C ALA A 404 10.15 -6.73 -2.79
N ILE A 405 9.23 -6.28 -1.93
CA ILE A 405 8.85 -6.98 -0.70
C ILE A 405 8.22 -8.33 -1.01
N LEU A 406 7.28 -8.39 -1.94
CA LEU A 406 6.53 -9.62 -2.24
C LEU A 406 7.37 -10.69 -2.94
N LEU A 407 8.55 -10.36 -3.50
CA LEU A 407 9.53 -11.37 -3.91
C LEU A 407 9.96 -12.27 -2.75
N GLY A 408 9.93 -11.77 -1.51
CA GLY A 408 10.19 -12.56 -0.33
C GLY A 408 9.16 -13.67 -0.12
N ASN A 409 7.87 -13.39 -0.34
CA ASN A 409 6.81 -14.40 -0.29
C ASN A 409 7.01 -15.48 -1.38
N ALA A 410 7.46 -15.08 -2.57
CA ALA A 410 7.80 -16.02 -3.63
C ALA A 410 9.01 -16.90 -3.26
N ALA A 411 10.05 -16.32 -2.63
CA ALA A 411 11.22 -17.06 -2.16
C ALA A 411 10.87 -18.05 -1.05
N MET A 412 10.01 -17.70 -0.09
CA MET A 412 9.48 -18.63 0.91
C MET A 412 8.85 -19.84 0.24
N ARG A 413 8.02 -19.62 -0.79
CA ARG A 413 7.31 -20.70 -1.51
C ARG A 413 8.21 -21.55 -2.40
N ALA A 414 9.27 -20.96 -2.93
CA ALA A 414 10.23 -21.69 -3.78
C ALA A 414 11.21 -22.53 -2.95
N GLY A 415 11.57 -22.11 -1.72
CA GLY A 415 12.52 -22.79 -0.85
C GLY A 415 13.97 -22.74 -1.34
N GLU A 416 14.29 -21.83 -2.25
CA GLU A 416 15.62 -21.66 -2.84
C GLU A 416 15.96 -20.19 -3.08
N LYS A 417 17.24 -19.89 -3.34
CA LYS A 417 17.68 -18.55 -3.76
C LYS A 417 17.21 -18.29 -5.20
N LEU A 418 16.49 -17.19 -5.38
CA LEU A 418 15.95 -16.78 -6.66
C LEU A 418 16.67 -15.54 -7.19
N THR A 419 17.17 -15.59 -8.41
CA THR A 419 17.69 -14.41 -9.13
C THR A 419 16.56 -13.73 -9.88
N TYR A 420 16.40 -12.43 -9.67
CA TYR A 420 15.31 -11.63 -10.22
C TYR A 420 15.79 -10.66 -11.28
N ASN A 421 15.14 -10.66 -12.43
CA ASN A 421 15.34 -9.67 -13.48
C ASN A 421 14.27 -8.57 -13.34
N GLY A 422 14.67 -7.42 -12.83
CA GLY A 422 13.77 -6.29 -12.60
C GLY A 422 13.18 -5.68 -13.87
N GLU A 423 13.83 -5.82 -15.04
CA GLU A 423 13.28 -5.33 -16.31
C GLU A 423 12.12 -6.17 -16.78
N THR A 424 12.31 -7.49 -16.81
CA THR A 424 11.27 -8.44 -17.27
C THR A 424 10.23 -8.76 -16.20
N GLY A 425 10.53 -8.51 -14.91
CA GLY A 425 9.66 -8.88 -13.80
C GLY A 425 9.59 -10.39 -13.56
N LYS A 426 10.66 -11.12 -13.86
CA LYS A 426 10.71 -12.59 -13.78
C LYS A 426 11.94 -13.10 -13.05
N PHE A 427 11.83 -14.26 -12.45
CA PHE A 427 12.97 -15.04 -12.00
C PHE A 427 13.64 -15.75 -13.16
N THR A 428 14.96 -15.97 -13.07
CA THR A 428 15.70 -16.82 -14.00
C THR A 428 15.28 -18.30 -13.88
N ASN A 429 14.86 -18.74 -12.69
CA ASN A 429 14.18 -20.04 -12.50
C ASN A 429 12.73 -19.91 -12.95
N GLU A 430 12.40 -20.45 -14.13
CA GLU A 430 11.05 -20.37 -14.71
C GLU A 430 9.98 -21.02 -13.82
N ALA A 431 10.31 -22.11 -13.12
CA ALA A 431 9.36 -22.81 -12.25
C ALA A 431 8.90 -21.92 -11.06
N ALA A 432 9.71 -20.96 -10.61
CA ALA A 432 9.38 -20.04 -9.55
C ALA A 432 8.46 -18.89 -10.01
N ASN A 433 8.36 -18.62 -11.30
CA ASN A 433 7.55 -17.52 -11.84
C ASN A 433 6.05 -17.68 -11.55
N LYS A 434 5.58 -18.92 -11.31
CA LYS A 434 4.21 -19.17 -10.84
C LYS A 434 3.86 -18.49 -9.51
N PHE A 435 4.86 -18.10 -8.69
CA PHE A 435 4.67 -17.41 -7.42
C PHE A 435 4.61 -15.87 -7.55
N LEU A 436 4.90 -15.34 -8.73
CA LEU A 436 4.83 -13.89 -9.00
C LEU A 436 3.42 -13.42 -9.36
N HIS A 437 2.59 -14.33 -9.80
CA HIS A 437 1.24 -14.09 -10.31
C HIS A 437 0.26 -15.08 -9.70
N ARG A 438 -1.01 -14.75 -9.70
CA ARG A 438 -2.11 -15.67 -9.41
C ARG A 438 -3.17 -15.57 -10.49
N GLU A 439 -3.81 -16.69 -10.77
CA GLU A 439 -4.99 -16.70 -11.62
C GLU A 439 -6.19 -16.12 -10.87
N TYR A 440 -6.94 -15.26 -11.54
CA TYR A 440 -8.15 -14.70 -10.98
C TYR A 440 -9.34 -15.63 -11.23
N ARG A 441 -10.19 -15.73 -10.22
CA ARG A 441 -11.47 -16.43 -10.36
C ARG A 441 -12.28 -15.83 -11.51
N ARG A 442 -13.07 -16.68 -12.19
CA ARG A 442 -13.92 -16.26 -13.32
C ARG A 442 -14.79 -15.05 -12.96
N GLY A 443 -14.82 -14.06 -13.84
CA GLY A 443 -15.56 -12.80 -13.66
C GLY A 443 -14.76 -11.72 -12.94
N TRP A 444 -13.50 -11.98 -12.60
CA TRP A 444 -12.58 -10.98 -12.05
C TRP A 444 -11.41 -10.72 -13.00
N THR A 445 -10.99 -9.47 -13.12
CA THR A 445 -9.89 -9.04 -14.00
C THR A 445 -9.06 -7.96 -13.32
N LEU A 446 -7.82 -7.83 -13.80
CA LEU A 446 -6.93 -6.75 -13.40
C LEU A 446 -6.92 -5.66 -14.46
#